data_460f1ebdc2fe5fb4ffc35539baa81f78
#
_entry.id   460f1ebdc2fe5fb4ffc35539baa81f78
#
_cell.length_a   1.000
_cell.length_b   1.000
_cell.length_c   1.000
_cell.angle_alpha   90.00
_cell.angle_beta   90.00
_cell.angle_gamma   90.00
#
_symmetry.space_group_name_H-M   'P 1'
#
loop_
_entity.id
_entity.type
_entity.pdbx_description
1 polymer ?
#
loop_
_entity_poly.entity_id
_entity_poly.type
_entity_poly.pdbx_seq_one_letter_code
_entity_poly.pdbx_strand_id
1 'polypeptide(L)'
;MTIRRVEPALARRQADWIVAMEPWLSMGFRAVPLGRWLSRRARAGCVLAAVHKRAILGIVVIQPEVLLGTFIALLAVRPQAAGQGVGRALVARVEHDSFAQRRWLYVSSDSRNLAAARFYRKLGFERVARLPGLVCDDRIEVLWRKRRP
;
A
#
# COMPACT_ATOMS: atom_id res chain seq x y z
N MET A 1 -7.66 -17.19 3.49
CA MET A 1 -7.48 -15.79 3.02
C MET A 1 -7.37 -15.78 1.50
N THR A 2 -8.11 -14.92 0.87
CA THR A 2 -8.05 -14.71 -0.58
C THR A 2 -7.75 -13.23 -0.87
N ILE A 3 -7.07 -12.96 -2.02
CA ILE A 3 -6.80 -11.59 -2.45
C ILE A 3 -7.63 -11.32 -3.70
N ARG A 4 -8.43 -10.26 -3.66
CA ARG A 4 -9.34 -9.90 -4.75
C ARG A 4 -9.49 -8.39 -4.88
N ARG A 5 -9.97 -7.96 -6.03
CA ARG A 5 -10.37 -6.56 -6.26
C ARG A 5 -11.54 -6.19 -5.35
N VAL A 6 -11.61 -4.92 -4.99
CA VAL A 6 -12.59 -4.37 -4.06
C VAL A 6 -13.51 -3.41 -4.79
N GLU A 7 -14.81 -3.55 -4.55
CA GLU A 7 -15.82 -2.60 -5.03
C GLU A 7 -15.63 -1.22 -4.41
N PRO A 8 -15.96 -0.12 -5.15
CA PRO A 8 -15.74 1.24 -4.66
C PRO A 8 -16.34 1.56 -3.29
N ALA A 9 -17.58 1.12 -3.03
CA ALA A 9 -18.23 1.36 -1.75
C ALA A 9 -17.53 0.63 -0.60
N LEU A 10 -17.05 -0.59 -0.83
CA LEU A 10 -16.33 -1.36 0.17
C LEU A 10 -14.93 -0.79 0.41
N ALA A 11 -14.24 -0.35 -0.64
CA ALA A 11 -12.96 0.33 -0.53
C ALA A 11 -13.07 1.61 0.31
N ARG A 12 -14.09 2.41 0.04
CA ARG A 12 -14.34 3.66 0.78
C ARG A 12 -14.44 3.43 2.29
N ARG A 13 -15.12 2.38 2.71
CA ARG A 13 -15.30 2.05 4.13
C ARG A 13 -14.00 1.72 4.85
N GLN A 14 -12.94 1.36 4.13
CA GLN A 14 -11.67 1.03 4.76
C GLN A 14 -10.93 2.25 5.31
N ALA A 15 -11.30 3.45 4.89
CA ALA A 15 -10.66 4.69 5.35
C ALA A 15 -10.72 4.87 6.87
N ASP A 16 -11.81 4.47 7.51
CA ASP A 16 -12.01 4.71 8.95
C ASP A 16 -10.91 4.05 9.82
N TRP A 17 -10.60 2.79 9.55
CA TRP A 17 -9.57 2.12 10.33
C TRP A 17 -8.15 2.50 9.90
N ILE A 18 -7.95 2.88 8.63
CA ILE A 18 -6.64 3.30 8.13
C ILE A 18 -6.21 4.61 8.79
N VAL A 19 -7.07 5.62 8.83
CA VAL A 19 -6.71 6.91 9.44
C VAL A 19 -6.53 6.84 10.96
N ALA A 20 -7.02 5.78 11.60
CA ALA A 20 -6.85 5.55 13.03
C ALA A 20 -5.50 4.91 13.39
N MET A 21 -4.68 4.53 12.39
CA MET A 21 -3.39 3.88 12.61
C MET A 21 -2.24 4.67 12.00
N GLU A 22 -1.04 4.46 12.53
CA GLU A 22 0.18 5.05 11.98
C GLU A 22 0.57 4.38 10.65
N PRO A 23 1.17 5.11 9.71
CA PRO A 23 1.60 6.51 9.81
C PRO A 23 0.50 7.54 9.51
N TRP A 24 -0.66 7.14 9.03
CA TRP A 24 -1.72 8.04 8.56
C TRP A 24 -2.28 8.92 9.67
N LEU A 25 -2.39 8.38 10.89
CA LEU A 25 -2.88 9.14 12.06
C LEU A 25 -2.03 10.38 12.31
N SER A 26 -0.73 10.23 12.48
CA SER A 26 0.18 11.36 12.77
C SER A 26 0.42 12.26 11.56
N MET A 27 0.18 11.77 10.35
CA MET A 27 0.21 12.58 9.13
C MET A 27 -1.06 13.44 8.94
N GLY A 28 -2.06 13.26 9.78
CA GLY A 28 -3.31 14.04 9.70
C GLY A 28 -4.27 13.61 8.59
N PHE A 29 -4.17 12.38 8.13
CA PHE A 29 -5.11 11.84 7.14
C PHE A 29 -6.52 11.78 7.72
N ARG A 30 -7.51 12.13 6.89
CA ARG A 30 -8.92 12.18 7.27
C ARG A 30 -9.72 11.14 6.49
N ALA A 31 -10.70 10.53 7.15
CA ALA A 31 -11.47 9.42 6.60
C ALA A 31 -12.23 9.79 5.32
N VAL A 32 -12.87 10.95 5.25
CA VAL A 32 -13.68 11.32 4.08
C VAL A 32 -12.83 11.51 2.82
N PRO A 33 -11.76 12.34 2.83
CA PRO A 33 -10.88 12.44 1.64
C PRO A 33 -10.23 11.12 1.24
N LEU A 34 -9.73 10.36 2.21
CA LEU A 34 -9.12 9.06 1.93
C LEU A 34 -10.15 8.09 1.34
N GLY A 35 -11.36 8.04 1.90
CA GLY A 35 -12.42 7.19 1.38
C GLY A 35 -12.81 7.52 -0.05
N ARG A 36 -12.89 8.80 -0.40
CA ARG A 36 -13.13 9.24 -1.78
C ARG A 36 -12.02 8.79 -2.72
N TRP A 37 -10.78 8.93 -2.30
CA TRP A 37 -9.62 8.47 -3.08
C TRP A 37 -9.64 6.96 -3.27
N LEU A 38 -9.87 6.18 -2.21
CA LEU A 38 -10.00 4.73 -2.28
C LEU A 38 -11.10 4.30 -3.24
N SER A 39 -12.25 4.95 -3.19
CA SER A 39 -13.38 4.68 -4.08
C SER A 39 -13.00 4.92 -5.56
N ARG A 40 -12.33 6.04 -5.86
CA ARG A 40 -11.86 6.32 -7.22
C ARG A 40 -10.84 5.29 -7.71
N ARG A 41 -9.91 4.91 -6.85
CA ARG A 41 -8.88 3.89 -7.19
C ARG A 41 -9.51 2.52 -7.38
N ALA A 42 -10.50 2.16 -6.59
CA ALA A 42 -11.23 0.91 -6.74
C ALA A 42 -12.02 0.87 -8.04
N ARG A 43 -12.65 1.98 -8.43
CA ARG A 43 -13.35 2.11 -9.71
C ARG A 43 -12.40 1.90 -10.90
N ALA A 44 -11.15 2.31 -10.76
CA ALA A 44 -10.10 2.06 -11.76
C ALA A 44 -9.51 0.63 -11.69
N GLY A 45 -9.99 -0.24 -10.79
CA GLY A 45 -9.48 -1.59 -10.62
C GLY A 45 -8.14 -1.67 -9.87
N CYS A 46 -7.76 -0.60 -9.17
CA CYS A 46 -6.44 -0.45 -8.56
C CYS A 46 -6.40 -0.73 -7.05
N VAL A 47 -7.45 -1.32 -6.47
CA VAL A 47 -7.50 -1.70 -5.05
C VAL A 47 -7.70 -3.20 -4.92
N LEU A 48 -6.77 -3.86 -4.22
CA LEU A 48 -6.87 -5.26 -3.84
C LEU A 48 -7.02 -5.36 -2.33
N ALA A 49 -7.79 -6.33 -1.87
CA ALA A 49 -7.95 -6.64 -0.46
C ALA A 49 -7.65 -8.11 -0.17
N ALA A 50 -7.04 -8.34 0.98
CA ALA A 50 -6.94 -9.64 1.60
C ALA A 50 -8.20 -9.88 2.43
N VAL A 51 -8.96 -10.92 2.08
CA VAL A 51 -10.27 -11.20 2.68
C VAL A 51 -10.26 -12.57 3.33
N HIS A 52 -10.77 -12.65 4.55
CA HIS A 52 -11.01 -13.89 5.26
C HIS A 52 -12.38 -13.85 5.94
N LYS A 53 -13.22 -14.85 5.68
CA LYS A 53 -14.59 -14.93 6.23
C LYS A 53 -15.37 -13.61 6.10
N ARG A 54 -15.34 -13.01 4.92
CA ARG A 54 -15.97 -11.71 4.57
C ARG A 54 -15.33 -10.49 5.22
N ALA A 55 -14.35 -10.64 6.11
CA ALA A 55 -13.62 -9.52 6.71
C ALA A 55 -12.43 -9.14 5.85
N ILE A 56 -12.22 -7.84 5.65
CA ILE A 56 -11.01 -7.31 5.03
C ILE A 56 -9.93 -7.21 6.12
N LEU A 57 -8.82 -7.91 5.90
CA LEU A 57 -7.67 -7.91 6.81
C LEU A 57 -6.63 -6.86 6.43
N GLY A 58 -6.58 -6.49 5.17
CA GLY A 58 -5.67 -5.48 4.67
C GLY A 58 -6.00 -5.11 3.23
N ILE A 59 -5.47 -3.98 2.78
CA ILE A 59 -5.64 -3.50 1.41
C ILE A 59 -4.32 -3.00 0.84
N VAL A 60 -4.21 -3.07 -0.48
CA VAL A 60 -3.14 -2.44 -1.23
C VAL A 60 -3.75 -1.64 -2.38
N VAL A 61 -3.26 -0.42 -2.56
CA VAL A 61 -3.65 0.45 -3.67
C VAL A 61 -2.46 0.62 -4.58
N ILE A 62 -2.64 0.36 -5.85
CA ILE A 62 -1.59 0.50 -6.85
C ILE A 62 -1.83 1.68 -7.77
N GLN A 63 -0.75 2.20 -8.30
CA GLN A 63 -0.73 3.19 -9.36
C GLN A 63 0.13 2.64 -10.48
N PRO A 64 -0.48 2.18 -11.59
CA PRO A 64 0.28 1.65 -12.71
C PRO A 64 0.99 2.78 -13.46
N GLU A 65 2.05 2.42 -14.18
CA GLU A 65 2.77 3.33 -15.09
C GLU A 65 3.50 4.49 -14.40
N VAL A 66 4.16 4.19 -13.29
CA VAL A 66 5.03 5.14 -12.58
C VAL A 66 6.48 4.74 -12.82
N LEU A 67 7.29 5.62 -13.40
CA LEU A 67 8.73 5.39 -13.63
C LEU A 67 9.04 4.02 -14.25
N LEU A 68 8.31 3.65 -15.31
CA LEU A 68 8.41 2.36 -16.00
C LEU A 68 8.07 1.15 -15.11
N GLY A 69 7.32 1.37 -14.08
CA GLY A 69 6.92 0.34 -13.13
C GLY A 69 5.51 0.56 -12.58
N THR A 70 5.19 -0.19 -11.54
CA THR A 70 3.99 -0.01 -10.72
C THR A 70 4.40 0.59 -9.38
N PHE A 71 3.61 1.53 -8.87
CA PHE A 71 3.81 2.11 -7.55
C PHE A 71 2.72 1.62 -6.58
N ILE A 72 3.14 1.08 -5.44
CA ILE A 72 2.23 0.79 -4.32
C ILE A 72 1.99 2.12 -3.59
N ALA A 73 0.83 2.70 -3.82
CA ALA A 73 0.46 4.01 -3.27
C ALA A 73 -0.03 3.93 -1.82
N LEU A 74 -0.53 2.77 -1.40
CA LEU A 74 -0.95 2.51 -0.03
C LEU A 74 -0.92 1.01 0.22
N LEU A 75 -0.37 0.61 1.35
CA LEU A 75 -0.45 -0.76 1.89
C LEU A 75 -0.82 -0.65 3.35
N ALA A 76 -1.96 -1.17 3.72
CA ALA A 76 -2.44 -1.14 5.10
C ALA A 76 -2.95 -2.52 5.51
N VAL A 77 -2.57 -2.94 6.70
CA VAL A 77 -3.02 -4.19 7.33
C VAL A 77 -3.66 -3.85 8.65
N ARG A 78 -4.84 -4.40 8.92
CA ARG A 78 -5.50 -4.20 10.21
C ARG A 78 -4.59 -4.61 11.36
N PRO A 79 -4.55 -3.85 12.47
CA PRO A 79 -3.70 -4.20 13.62
C PRO A 79 -3.92 -5.63 14.13
N GLN A 80 -5.17 -6.11 14.12
CA GLN A 80 -5.53 -7.46 14.55
C GLN A 80 -4.97 -8.57 13.64
N ALA A 81 -4.62 -8.23 12.40
CA ALA A 81 -4.06 -9.15 11.41
C ALA A 81 -2.55 -8.94 11.20
N ALA A 82 -1.93 -8.04 11.96
CA ALA A 82 -0.50 -7.78 11.85
C ALA A 82 0.32 -9.03 12.19
N GLY A 83 1.43 -9.23 11.48
CA GLY A 83 2.32 -10.37 11.69
C GLY A 83 1.80 -11.72 11.15
N GLN A 84 0.64 -11.75 10.51
CA GLN A 84 0.02 -12.97 9.96
C GLN A 84 0.28 -13.16 8.47
N GLY A 85 1.21 -12.43 7.89
CA GLY A 85 1.58 -12.56 6.48
C GLY A 85 0.65 -11.84 5.50
N VAL A 86 -0.33 -11.07 5.97
CA VAL A 86 -1.31 -10.37 5.12
C VAL A 86 -0.61 -9.38 4.17
N GLY A 87 0.26 -8.53 4.70
CA GLY A 87 1.01 -7.57 3.89
C GLY A 87 1.89 -8.24 2.85
N ARG A 88 2.58 -9.31 3.24
CA ARG A 88 3.40 -10.11 2.33
C ARG A 88 2.58 -10.69 1.18
N ALA A 89 1.41 -11.24 1.48
CA ALA A 89 0.53 -11.83 0.47
C ALA A 89 -0.01 -10.76 -0.50
N LEU A 90 -0.36 -9.57 0.01
CA LEU A 90 -0.79 -8.46 -0.83
C LEU A 90 0.33 -8.00 -1.78
N VAL A 91 1.55 -7.82 -1.28
CA VAL A 91 2.70 -7.43 -2.12
C VAL A 91 3.01 -8.53 -3.14
N ALA A 92 3.01 -9.80 -2.75
CA ALA A 92 3.26 -10.91 -3.66
C ALA A 92 2.25 -10.95 -4.82
N ARG A 93 0.98 -10.63 -4.55
CA ARG A 93 -0.03 -10.52 -5.60
C ARG A 93 0.24 -9.34 -6.53
N VAL A 94 0.61 -8.19 -6.00
CA VAL A 94 0.99 -7.03 -6.82
C VAL A 94 2.22 -7.35 -7.68
N GLU A 95 3.21 -8.03 -7.12
CA GLU A 95 4.40 -8.49 -7.87
C GLU A 95 4.00 -9.39 -9.05
N HIS A 96 3.17 -10.40 -8.78
CA HIS A 96 2.71 -11.33 -9.81
C HIS A 96 2.02 -10.59 -10.95
N ASP A 97 1.08 -9.72 -10.62
CA ASP A 97 0.30 -8.99 -11.63
C ASP A 97 1.14 -7.95 -12.39
N SER A 98 2.02 -7.23 -11.67
CA SER A 98 2.82 -6.14 -12.25
C SER A 98 3.99 -6.64 -13.07
N PHE A 99 4.71 -7.65 -12.60
CA PHE A 99 5.89 -8.15 -13.28
C PHE A 99 5.60 -8.91 -14.58
N ALA A 100 4.34 -9.24 -14.83
CA ALA A 100 3.91 -9.72 -16.14
C ALA A 100 4.16 -8.69 -17.26
N GLN A 101 4.10 -7.39 -16.93
CA GLN A 101 4.18 -6.29 -17.91
C GLN A 101 5.20 -5.21 -17.56
N ARG A 102 5.60 -5.09 -16.29
CA ARG A 102 6.46 -4.02 -15.78
C ARG A 102 7.78 -4.56 -15.27
N ARG A 103 8.82 -3.74 -15.41
CA ARG A 103 10.18 -4.08 -14.97
C ARG A 103 10.38 -3.81 -13.48
N TRP A 104 9.72 -2.79 -12.95
CA TRP A 104 9.95 -2.27 -11.62
C TRP A 104 8.68 -2.22 -10.78
N LEU A 105 8.85 -2.43 -9.49
CA LEU A 105 7.83 -2.20 -8.47
C LEU A 105 8.40 -1.22 -7.46
N TYR A 106 7.66 -0.15 -7.19
CA TYR A 106 8.03 0.90 -6.25
C TYR A 106 7.06 0.94 -5.08
N VAL A 107 7.56 1.39 -3.94
CA VAL A 107 6.76 1.74 -2.77
C VAL A 107 7.50 2.80 -1.98
N SER A 108 6.80 3.66 -1.26
CA SER A 108 7.42 4.59 -0.34
C SER A 108 6.97 4.35 1.08
N SER A 109 7.80 4.75 2.04
CA SER A 109 7.46 4.71 3.46
C SER A 109 8.11 5.88 4.19
N ASP A 110 7.48 6.36 5.26
CA ASP A 110 8.04 7.39 6.13
C ASP A 110 9.41 6.93 6.64
N SER A 111 10.42 7.81 6.57
CA SER A 111 11.78 7.50 7.02
C SER A 111 11.86 7.09 8.50
N ARG A 112 10.88 7.48 9.30
CA ARG A 112 10.77 7.12 10.72
C ARG A 112 10.11 5.74 10.94
N ASN A 113 9.48 5.17 9.92
CA ASN A 113 8.81 3.87 10.01
C ASN A 113 9.82 2.75 9.78
N LEU A 114 10.55 2.37 10.84
CA LEU A 114 11.58 1.33 10.78
C LEU A 114 10.99 -0.06 10.53
N ALA A 115 9.76 -0.30 10.97
CA ALA A 115 9.07 -1.58 10.71
C ALA A 115 8.78 -1.75 9.22
N ALA A 116 8.33 -0.69 8.54
CA ALA A 116 8.14 -0.72 7.09
C ALA A 116 9.47 -0.95 6.35
N ALA A 117 10.53 -0.28 6.77
CA ALA A 117 11.86 -0.48 6.18
C ALA A 117 12.32 -1.94 6.27
N ARG A 118 12.19 -2.56 7.44
CA ARG A 118 12.51 -3.98 7.62
C ARG A 118 11.63 -4.87 6.75
N PHE A 119 10.36 -4.57 6.68
CA PHE A 119 9.39 -5.32 5.87
C PHE A 119 9.77 -5.31 4.38
N TYR A 120 10.02 -4.12 3.81
CA TYR A 120 10.37 -4.03 2.39
C TYR A 120 11.73 -4.63 2.07
N ARG A 121 12.73 -4.48 2.93
CA ARG A 121 14.03 -5.15 2.75
C ARG A 121 13.89 -6.67 2.72
N LYS A 122 13.10 -7.24 3.62
CA LYS A 122 12.84 -8.70 3.63
C LYS A 122 12.13 -9.19 2.38
N LEU A 123 11.36 -8.33 1.72
CA LEU A 123 10.70 -8.65 0.45
C LEU A 123 11.60 -8.44 -0.77
N GLY A 124 12.84 -8.01 -0.58
CA GLY A 124 13.80 -7.82 -1.66
C GLY A 124 13.78 -6.43 -2.30
N PHE A 125 13.10 -5.46 -1.69
CA PHE A 125 13.19 -4.06 -2.11
C PHE A 125 14.51 -3.45 -1.65
N GLU A 126 15.07 -2.58 -2.50
CA GLU A 126 16.23 -1.75 -2.18
C GLU A 126 15.82 -0.28 -2.04
N ARG A 127 16.50 0.42 -1.16
CA ARG A 127 16.31 1.85 -0.98
C ARG A 127 17.01 2.60 -2.10
N VAL A 128 16.28 3.48 -2.80
CA VAL A 128 16.84 4.20 -3.96
C VAL A 128 16.78 5.72 -3.85
N ALA A 129 15.93 6.29 -3.01
CA ALA A 129 15.81 7.73 -2.88
C ALA A 129 15.19 8.15 -1.54
N ARG A 130 15.40 9.41 -1.20
CA ARG A 130 14.72 10.14 -0.12
C ARG A 130 13.94 11.29 -0.76
N LEU A 131 12.68 11.42 -0.41
CA LEU A 131 11.76 12.39 -1.00
C LEU A 131 11.17 13.29 0.10
N PRO A 132 11.88 14.39 0.45
CA PRO A 132 11.34 15.32 1.44
C PRO A 132 10.05 15.96 0.97
N GLY A 133 9.05 16.03 1.85
CA GLY A 133 7.77 16.69 1.58
C GLY A 133 6.85 16.00 0.58
N LEU A 134 7.11 14.73 0.23
CA LEU A 134 6.26 14.03 -0.75
C LEU A 134 4.81 13.89 -0.28
N VAL A 135 4.61 13.51 0.96
CA VAL A 135 3.28 13.30 1.55
C VAL A 135 2.92 14.42 2.53
N CYS A 136 3.85 14.77 3.42
CA CYS A 136 3.71 15.85 4.39
C CYS A 136 4.97 16.71 4.35
N ASP A 137 4.81 18.03 4.50
CA ASP A 137 5.90 19.00 4.37
C ASP A 137 7.04 18.74 5.36
N ASP A 138 6.73 18.22 6.55
CA ASP A 138 7.69 17.94 7.63
C ASP A 138 8.20 16.49 7.67
N ARG A 139 7.86 15.69 6.65
CA ARG A 139 8.19 14.27 6.58
C ARG A 139 9.06 13.97 5.37
N ILE A 140 9.87 12.92 5.50
CA ILE A 140 10.69 12.40 4.40
C ILE A 140 10.21 10.99 4.09
N GLU A 141 9.84 10.75 2.83
CA GLU A 141 9.55 9.42 2.34
C GLU A 141 10.81 8.77 1.80
N VAL A 142 11.00 7.51 2.10
CA VAL A 142 12.01 6.67 1.47
C VAL A 142 11.36 5.95 0.31
N LEU A 143 11.96 6.05 -0.88
CA LEU A 143 11.51 5.31 -2.04
C LEU A 143 12.23 3.96 -2.11
N TRP A 144 11.47 2.89 -2.17
CA TRP A 144 11.93 1.51 -2.30
C TRP A 144 11.61 0.99 -3.69
N ARG A 145 12.48 0.15 -4.22
CA ARG A 145 12.36 -0.42 -5.56
C ARG A 145 12.70 -1.89 -5.57
N LYS A 146 11.93 -2.66 -6.34
CA LYS A 146 12.24 -4.07 -6.61
C LYS A 146 12.18 -4.32 -8.11
N ARG A 147 13.21 -4.99 -8.64
CA ARG A 147 13.28 -5.37 -10.05
C ARG A 147 12.57 -6.70 -10.27
N ARG A 148 11.91 -6.83 -11.41
CA ARG A 148 11.41 -8.12 -11.89
C ARG A 148 12.55 -9.14 -11.92
N PRO A 149 12.36 -10.32 -11.33
CA PRO A 149 13.34 -11.41 -11.39
C PRO A 149 13.69 -11.83 -12.81
#